data_98d10b05a8c4ade7e4beeb97a275b796
#
_entry.id   98d10b05a8c4ade7e4beeb97a275b796
#
_cell.length_a   1.000
_cell.length_b   1.000
_cell.length_c   1.000
_cell.angle_alpha   90.00
_cell.angle_beta   90.00
_cell.angle_gamma   90.00
#
_symmetry.space_group_name_H-M   'P 1'
#
loop_
_entity.id
_entity.type
_entity.pdbx_description
1 polymer ?
#
loop_
_entity_poly.entity_id
_entity_poly.type
_entity_poly.pdbx_seq_one_letter_code
_entity_poly.pdbx_strand_id
1 'polypeptide(L)'
;GATVVAGGLPAKARNSGAKIASSSVLLFLDADVVLPVDFLEQTFYEMQARALDITSCFITPRSKLRLDKFLHHFANYYMRMTQKFHPHIPGSCIFVKSTLHKTISGFDESLFMAEDHDYLKRAKKMGKFGYLKSYKIPVSVRRLSEEGRIKIALKYIAVELHLLFIGEIRKNIFEYKFGRHFKS
;
A
#
# COMPACT_ATOMS: atom_id res chain seq x y z
N GLY A 1 8.55 16.49 -17.14
CA GLY A 1 7.10 16.45 -17.09
C GLY A 1 6.57 15.08 -16.70
N ALA A 2 5.28 14.98 -16.34
CA ALA A 2 4.65 13.71 -16.03
C ALA A 2 4.15 12.99 -17.30
N THR A 3 4.26 11.68 -17.33
CA THR A 3 3.68 10.85 -18.39
C THR A 3 2.37 10.24 -17.88
N VAL A 4 1.31 10.38 -18.66
CA VAL A 4 0.00 9.80 -18.35
C VAL A 4 -0.14 8.47 -19.07
N VAL A 5 -0.58 7.43 -18.36
CA VAL A 5 -0.83 6.09 -18.89
C VAL A 5 -2.26 5.64 -18.62
N ALA A 6 -2.73 4.65 -19.35
CA ALA A 6 -4.04 4.06 -19.11
C ALA A 6 -4.13 3.53 -17.68
N GLY A 7 -5.16 3.97 -16.96
CA GLY A 7 -5.46 3.54 -15.60
C GLY A 7 -6.31 2.26 -15.54
N GLY A 8 -6.99 2.08 -14.41
CA GLY A 8 -7.85 0.95 -14.12
C GLY A 8 -7.98 0.74 -12.62
N LEU A 9 -8.27 -0.48 -12.19
CA LEU A 9 -8.14 -0.88 -10.79
C LEU A 9 -6.69 -0.69 -10.32
N PRO A 10 -6.42 -0.54 -9.02
CA PRO A 10 -5.10 -0.18 -8.51
C PRO A 10 -3.95 -1.05 -9.03
N ALA A 11 -4.13 -2.37 -9.11
CA ALA A 11 -3.13 -3.29 -9.64
C ALA A 11 -2.77 -2.95 -11.11
N LYS A 12 -3.77 -2.80 -11.98
CA LYS A 12 -3.58 -2.47 -13.39
C LYS A 12 -2.92 -1.11 -13.58
N ALA A 13 -3.37 -0.10 -12.84
CA ALA A 13 -2.81 1.25 -12.91
C ALA A 13 -1.33 1.27 -12.52
N ARG A 14 -0.96 0.58 -11.41
CA ARG A 14 0.43 0.47 -10.96
C ARG A 14 1.31 -0.29 -11.96
N ASN A 15 0.82 -1.40 -12.52
CA ASN A 15 1.55 -2.13 -13.55
C ASN A 15 1.75 -1.30 -14.82
N SER A 16 0.74 -0.54 -15.25
CA SER A 16 0.85 0.36 -16.42
C SER A 16 1.94 1.41 -16.22
N GLY A 17 2.01 2.03 -15.04
CA GLY A 17 3.09 2.96 -14.68
C GLY A 17 4.45 2.28 -14.64
N ALA A 18 4.55 1.09 -14.03
CA ALA A 18 5.80 0.34 -13.93
C ALA A 18 6.39 -0.06 -15.28
N LYS A 19 5.54 -0.34 -16.29
CA LYS A 19 5.99 -0.72 -17.64
C LYS A 19 6.79 0.36 -18.35
N ILE A 20 6.52 1.64 -18.09
CA ILE A 20 7.21 2.77 -18.71
C ILE A 20 8.33 3.34 -17.83
N ALA A 21 8.42 2.92 -16.58
CA ALA A 21 9.44 3.38 -15.66
C ALA A 21 10.81 2.75 -15.98
N SER A 22 11.87 3.57 -16.01
CA SER A 22 13.24 3.15 -16.35
C SER A 22 14.17 3.04 -15.14
N SER A 23 13.75 3.51 -13.96
CA SER A 23 14.58 3.51 -12.75
C SER A 23 14.77 2.11 -12.15
N SER A 24 15.90 1.93 -11.45
CA SER A 24 16.21 0.70 -10.71
C SER A 24 15.31 0.47 -9.49
N VAL A 25 14.68 1.54 -8.97
CA VAL A 25 13.71 1.50 -7.88
C VAL A 25 12.42 2.16 -8.34
N LEU A 26 11.29 1.50 -8.12
CA LEU A 26 9.95 2.00 -8.38
C LEU A 26 9.35 2.48 -7.06
N LEU A 27 8.67 3.62 -7.10
CA LEU A 27 7.82 4.11 -6.01
C LEU A 27 6.37 4.15 -6.50
N PHE A 28 5.52 3.32 -5.92
CA PHE A 28 4.07 3.41 -6.08
C PHE A 28 3.52 4.29 -4.98
N LEU A 29 2.79 5.33 -5.36
CA LEU A 29 2.27 6.34 -4.46
C LEU A 29 0.81 6.65 -4.81
N ASP A 30 -0.05 6.72 -3.79
CA ASP A 30 -1.42 7.16 -3.99
C ASP A 30 -1.46 8.68 -4.25
N ALA A 31 -2.39 9.14 -5.08
CA ALA A 31 -2.47 10.53 -5.54
C ALA A 31 -2.84 11.55 -4.44
N ASP A 32 -3.34 11.09 -3.30
CA ASP A 32 -3.73 11.93 -2.15
C ASP A 32 -2.69 11.96 -1.02
N VAL A 33 -1.50 11.43 -1.28
CA VAL A 33 -0.35 11.49 -0.36
C VAL A 33 0.45 12.76 -0.59
N VAL A 34 0.83 13.43 0.50
CA VAL A 34 1.73 14.58 0.47
C VAL A 34 3.06 14.16 1.11
N LEU A 35 4.13 14.25 0.33
CA LEU A 35 5.46 13.89 0.77
C LEU A 35 6.20 15.10 1.36
N PRO A 36 6.97 14.95 2.45
CA PRO A 36 7.95 15.94 2.89
C PRO A 36 9.03 16.19 1.83
N VAL A 37 9.69 17.34 1.89
CA VAL A 37 10.68 17.77 0.88
C VAL A 37 11.84 16.78 0.74
N ASP A 38 12.36 16.28 1.85
CA ASP A 38 13.52 15.37 1.92
C ASP A 38 13.12 13.87 1.94
N PHE A 39 11.83 13.58 1.76
CA PHE A 39 11.28 12.23 1.88
C PHE A 39 11.99 11.21 0.99
N LEU A 40 12.16 11.52 -0.30
CA LEU A 40 12.74 10.58 -1.25
C LEU A 40 14.20 10.27 -0.93
N GLU A 41 14.97 11.28 -0.58
CA GLU A 41 16.38 11.13 -0.26
C GLU A 41 16.59 10.24 0.99
N GLN A 42 15.90 10.58 2.08
CA GLN A 42 16.04 9.87 3.36
C GLN A 42 15.54 8.43 3.30
N THR A 43 14.39 8.22 2.63
CA THR A 43 13.81 6.89 2.50
C THR A 43 14.62 5.99 1.58
N PHE A 44 15.17 6.55 0.49
CA PHE A 44 16.04 5.82 -0.42
C PHE A 44 17.36 5.45 0.24
N TYR A 45 17.96 6.39 0.98
CA TYR A 45 19.17 6.12 1.77
C TYR A 45 18.94 4.99 2.78
N GLU A 46 17.82 5.05 3.56
CA GLU A 46 17.48 3.98 4.50
C GLU A 46 17.26 2.63 3.82
N MET A 47 16.56 2.62 2.66
CA MET A 47 16.33 1.41 1.87
C MET A 47 17.67 0.76 1.45
N GLN A 48 18.61 1.56 0.98
CA GLN A 48 19.95 1.09 0.58
C GLN A 48 20.78 0.63 1.79
N ALA A 49 20.87 1.44 2.84
CA ALA A 49 21.67 1.13 4.03
C ALA A 49 21.24 -0.18 4.70
N ARG A 50 19.94 -0.51 4.62
CA ARG A 50 19.36 -1.75 5.17
C ARG A 50 19.30 -2.89 4.15
N ALA A 51 19.75 -2.66 2.93
CA ALA A 51 19.70 -3.59 1.80
C ALA A 51 18.29 -4.19 1.61
N LEU A 52 17.25 -3.32 1.59
CA LEU A 52 15.87 -3.74 1.37
C LEU A 52 15.59 -3.83 -0.12
N ASP A 53 14.82 -4.83 -0.54
CA ASP A 53 14.39 -5.01 -1.92
C ASP A 53 12.97 -4.49 -2.15
N ILE A 54 12.16 -4.53 -1.10
CA ILE A 54 10.82 -3.93 -1.02
C ILE A 54 10.61 -3.32 0.35
N THR A 55 9.98 -2.14 0.40
CA THR A 55 9.73 -1.43 1.65
C THR A 55 8.52 -0.50 1.55
N SER A 56 8.01 -0.07 2.70
CA SER A 56 6.97 0.93 2.85
C SER A 56 7.17 1.71 4.15
N CYS A 57 6.41 2.77 4.31
CA CYS A 57 6.35 3.53 5.55
C CYS A 57 5.14 3.12 6.40
N PHE A 58 5.23 3.32 7.71
CA PHE A 58 4.05 3.38 8.55
C PHE A 58 3.19 4.59 8.19
N ILE A 59 1.89 4.55 8.52
CA ILE A 59 0.93 5.59 8.16
C ILE A 59 0.62 6.49 9.36
N THR A 60 0.25 7.75 9.08
CA THR A 60 -0.27 8.68 10.07
C THR A 60 -1.50 9.40 9.51
N PRO A 61 -2.58 9.63 10.29
CA PRO A 61 -3.77 10.27 9.75
C PRO A 61 -3.56 11.77 9.59
N ARG A 62 -4.02 12.32 8.48
CA ARG A 62 -4.17 13.77 8.29
C ARG A 62 -5.41 14.28 9.04
N SER A 63 -5.42 14.10 10.36
CA SER A 63 -6.54 14.44 11.23
C SER A 63 -6.05 14.83 12.64
N LYS A 64 -6.79 15.73 13.27
CA LYS A 64 -6.58 16.10 14.68
C LYS A 64 -7.35 15.20 15.66
N LEU A 65 -8.31 14.40 15.16
CA LEU A 65 -9.18 13.58 15.99
C LEU A 65 -8.40 12.43 16.66
N ARG A 66 -8.61 12.27 17.96
CA ARG A 66 -7.96 11.22 18.77
C ARG A 66 -8.28 9.81 18.27
N LEU A 67 -9.53 9.59 17.83
CA LEU A 67 -9.95 8.29 17.29
C LEU A 67 -9.21 7.93 16.01
N ASP A 68 -9.02 8.88 15.08
CA ASP A 68 -8.25 8.63 13.86
C ASP A 68 -6.80 8.27 14.17
N LYS A 69 -6.19 8.99 15.12
CA LYS A 69 -4.83 8.70 15.59
C LYS A 69 -4.74 7.31 16.22
N PHE A 70 -5.71 6.94 17.05
CA PHE A 70 -5.78 5.63 17.69
C PHE A 70 -5.90 4.50 16.65
N LEU A 71 -6.83 4.61 15.68
CA LEU A 71 -7.02 3.62 14.63
C LEU A 71 -5.76 3.42 13.79
N HIS A 72 -5.07 4.49 13.41
CA HIS A 72 -3.82 4.39 12.65
C HIS A 72 -2.66 3.85 13.49
N HIS A 73 -2.61 4.21 14.78
CA HIS A 73 -1.62 3.61 15.69
C HIS A 73 -1.82 2.11 15.82
N PHE A 74 -3.07 1.67 15.99
CA PHE A 74 -3.42 0.26 16.05
C PHE A 74 -3.07 -0.48 14.74
N ALA A 75 -3.40 0.10 13.59
CA ALA A 75 -3.02 -0.46 12.29
C ALA A 75 -1.50 -0.61 12.14
N ASN A 76 -0.72 0.42 12.50
CA ASN A 76 0.74 0.36 12.47
C ASN A 76 1.30 -0.69 13.43
N TYR A 77 0.72 -0.81 14.63
CA TYR A 77 1.10 -1.84 15.58
C TYR A 77 0.82 -3.23 15.03
N TYR A 78 -0.36 -3.45 14.47
CA TYR A 78 -0.74 -4.70 13.82
C TYR A 78 0.24 -5.06 12.68
N MET A 79 0.48 -4.15 11.75
CA MET A 79 1.44 -4.34 10.66
C MET A 79 2.84 -4.70 11.17
N ARG A 80 3.30 -4.04 12.26
CA ARG A 80 4.60 -4.32 12.87
C ARG A 80 4.68 -5.70 13.50
N MET A 81 3.62 -6.13 14.20
CA MET A 81 3.58 -7.43 14.86
C MET A 81 3.47 -8.58 13.86
N THR A 82 2.67 -8.40 12.81
CA THR A 82 2.40 -9.45 11.82
C THR A 82 3.43 -9.53 10.69
N GLN A 83 4.37 -8.57 10.58
CA GLN A 83 5.29 -8.46 9.44
C GLN A 83 6.10 -9.73 9.13
N LYS A 84 6.35 -10.59 10.13
CA LYS A 84 7.09 -11.84 9.94
C LYS A 84 6.25 -12.94 9.33
N PHE A 85 5.00 -13.08 9.77
CA PHE A 85 4.12 -14.21 9.46
C PHE A 85 3.08 -13.86 8.40
N HIS A 86 2.42 -12.73 8.57
CA HIS A 86 1.37 -12.22 7.69
C HIS A 86 1.66 -10.76 7.36
N PRO A 87 2.60 -10.51 6.44
CA PRO A 87 3.07 -9.16 6.17
C PRO A 87 2.00 -8.34 5.44
N HIS A 88 1.80 -7.12 5.90
CA HIS A 88 0.92 -6.13 5.29
C HIS A 88 1.74 -4.97 4.74
N ILE A 89 1.25 -4.29 3.74
CA ILE A 89 1.88 -3.09 3.21
C ILE A 89 0.78 -2.08 2.84
N PRO A 90 0.88 -0.83 3.31
CA PRO A 90 -0.04 0.20 2.85
C PRO A 90 0.19 0.47 1.36
N GLY A 91 -0.85 0.27 0.54
CA GLY A 91 -0.79 0.57 -0.89
C GLY A 91 -0.47 2.02 -1.22
N SER A 92 -0.63 2.93 -0.23
CA SER A 92 -0.36 4.36 -0.37
C SER A 92 1.10 4.72 -0.62
N CYS A 93 2.06 3.83 -0.29
CA CYS A 93 3.49 4.08 -0.54
C CYS A 93 4.26 2.76 -0.55
N ILE A 94 4.74 2.33 -1.72
CA ILE A 94 5.51 1.10 -1.88
C ILE A 94 6.77 1.40 -2.68
N PHE A 95 7.94 1.20 -2.07
CA PHE A 95 9.21 1.17 -2.77
C PHE A 95 9.60 -0.26 -3.09
N VAL A 96 10.05 -0.51 -4.29
CA VAL A 96 10.50 -1.84 -4.72
C VAL A 96 11.59 -1.73 -5.77
N LYS A 97 12.59 -2.62 -5.74
CA LYS A 97 13.55 -2.76 -6.84
C LYS A 97 12.82 -3.20 -8.10
N SER A 98 13.11 -2.55 -9.23
CA SER A 98 12.44 -2.88 -10.51
C SER A 98 12.72 -4.34 -10.94
N THR A 99 13.88 -4.88 -10.59
CA THR A 99 14.20 -6.29 -10.79
C THR A 99 13.26 -7.22 -10.03
N LEU A 100 13.02 -6.96 -8.72
CA LEU A 100 12.09 -7.75 -7.92
C LEU A 100 10.66 -7.64 -8.46
N HIS A 101 10.19 -6.41 -8.82
CA HIS A 101 8.87 -6.21 -9.43
C HIS A 101 8.68 -7.07 -10.68
N LYS A 102 9.69 -7.12 -11.57
CA LYS A 102 9.67 -7.96 -12.78
C LYS A 102 9.68 -9.45 -12.45
N THR A 103 10.53 -9.88 -11.50
CA THR A 103 10.64 -11.29 -11.08
C THR A 103 9.32 -11.85 -10.58
N ILE A 104 8.54 -11.05 -9.84
CA ILE A 104 7.22 -11.45 -9.32
C ILE A 104 6.07 -11.15 -10.28
N SER A 105 6.36 -10.72 -11.52
CA SER A 105 5.37 -10.39 -12.56
C SER A 105 4.41 -9.24 -12.18
N GLY A 106 4.88 -8.29 -11.34
CA GLY A 106 4.09 -7.13 -10.92
C GLY A 106 2.93 -7.46 -9.98
N PHE A 107 1.92 -6.59 -9.97
CA PHE A 107 0.67 -6.79 -9.21
C PHE A 107 -0.26 -7.76 -9.94
N ASP A 108 -1.01 -8.58 -9.20
CA ASP A 108 -2.04 -9.46 -9.77
C ASP A 108 -3.29 -8.62 -10.12
N GLU A 109 -3.53 -8.40 -11.42
CA GLU A 109 -4.63 -7.59 -11.93
C GLU A 109 -6.01 -8.27 -11.81
N SER A 110 -6.05 -9.55 -11.46
CA SER A 110 -7.29 -10.30 -11.22
C SER A 110 -7.87 -10.06 -9.82
N LEU A 111 -7.08 -9.46 -8.92
CA LEU A 111 -7.51 -9.13 -7.57
C LEU A 111 -8.32 -7.84 -7.55
N PHE A 112 -9.48 -7.90 -6.91
CA PHE A 112 -10.32 -6.73 -6.71
C PHE A 112 -9.84 -5.88 -5.53
N MET A 113 -9.36 -6.51 -4.45
CA MET A 113 -8.85 -5.87 -3.23
C MET A 113 -7.62 -6.59 -2.70
N ALA A 114 -6.85 -5.88 -1.86
CA ALA A 114 -5.65 -6.38 -1.18
C ALA A 114 -4.55 -6.86 -2.16
N GLU A 115 -4.50 -6.25 -3.34
CA GLU A 115 -3.46 -6.46 -4.34
C GLU A 115 -2.07 -6.10 -3.82
N ASP A 116 -1.99 -5.16 -2.88
CA ASP A 116 -0.77 -4.76 -2.17
C ASP A 116 -0.30 -5.84 -1.19
N HIS A 117 -1.20 -6.48 -0.48
CA HIS A 117 -0.87 -7.59 0.44
C HIS A 117 -0.38 -8.82 -0.32
N ASP A 118 -1.04 -9.21 -1.42
CA ASP A 118 -0.58 -10.27 -2.30
C ASP A 118 0.79 -9.94 -2.90
N TYR A 119 0.95 -8.72 -3.40
CA TYR A 119 2.21 -8.23 -3.94
C TYR A 119 3.36 -8.38 -2.95
N LEU A 120 3.16 -7.92 -1.70
CA LEU A 120 4.16 -8.08 -0.65
C LEU A 120 4.42 -9.56 -0.32
N LYS A 121 3.37 -10.37 -0.23
CA LYS A 121 3.48 -11.81 0.05
C LYS A 121 4.36 -12.52 -0.99
N ARG A 122 4.20 -12.21 -2.28
CA ARG A 122 5.05 -12.73 -3.37
C ARG A 122 6.46 -12.16 -3.31
N ALA A 123 6.58 -10.85 -3.15
CA ALA A 123 7.88 -10.16 -3.11
C ALA A 123 8.77 -10.63 -1.94
N LYS A 124 8.18 -10.85 -0.76
CA LYS A 124 8.91 -11.30 0.44
C LYS A 124 9.52 -12.69 0.31
N LYS A 125 9.01 -13.53 -0.59
CA LYS A 125 9.61 -14.86 -0.88
C LYS A 125 10.91 -14.75 -1.67
N MET A 126 11.10 -13.64 -2.39
CA MET A 126 12.19 -13.44 -3.34
C MET A 126 13.14 -12.31 -2.94
N GLY A 127 12.75 -11.48 -1.95
CA GLY A 127 13.50 -10.30 -1.55
C GLY A 127 13.31 -9.94 -0.07
N LYS A 128 14.18 -9.06 0.40
CA LYS A 128 14.19 -8.59 1.79
C LYS A 128 13.20 -7.45 1.99
N PHE A 129 12.22 -7.66 2.84
CA PHE A 129 11.24 -6.66 3.25
C PHE A 129 11.56 -6.04 4.60
N GLY A 130 11.20 -4.77 4.79
CA GLY A 130 11.18 -4.09 6.07
C GLY A 130 10.49 -2.74 5.97
N TYR A 131 9.83 -2.28 7.05
CA TYR A 131 9.29 -0.92 7.08
C TYR A 131 10.42 0.10 7.28
N LEU A 132 10.30 1.23 6.58
CA LEU A 132 11.14 2.40 6.81
C LEU A 132 10.81 3.03 8.17
N LYS A 133 11.86 3.54 8.83
CA LYS A 133 11.76 4.16 10.16
C LYS A 133 11.88 5.68 10.06
N SER A 134 12.50 6.18 8.98
CA SER A 134 12.74 7.60 8.74
C SER A 134 11.46 8.43 8.65
N TYR A 135 10.39 7.86 8.06
CA TYR A 135 9.14 8.58 7.85
C TYR A 135 7.90 7.74 8.12
N LYS A 136 6.80 8.47 8.43
CA LYS A 136 5.43 7.97 8.38
C LYS A 136 4.68 8.74 7.29
N ILE A 137 3.91 8.05 6.47
CA ILE A 137 3.13 8.66 5.39
C ILE A 137 1.85 9.28 5.93
N PRO A 138 1.62 10.59 5.73
CA PRO A 138 0.35 11.23 6.05
C PRO A 138 -0.73 10.80 5.05
N VAL A 139 -1.72 10.02 5.51
CA VAL A 139 -2.81 9.53 4.68
C VAL A 139 -4.11 10.29 4.94
N SER A 140 -4.94 10.43 3.89
CA SER A 140 -6.24 11.07 3.99
C SER A 140 -7.20 10.24 4.84
N VAL A 141 -7.94 10.91 5.72
CA VAL A 141 -9.02 10.30 6.52
C VAL A 141 -10.41 10.51 5.91
N ARG A 142 -10.46 11.00 4.66
CA ARG A 142 -11.72 11.31 3.96
C ARG A 142 -12.69 10.12 3.99
N ARG A 143 -12.24 8.92 3.65
CA ARG A 143 -13.06 7.72 3.67
C ARG A 143 -13.61 7.40 5.07
N LEU A 144 -12.78 7.53 6.11
CA LEU A 144 -13.22 7.37 7.49
C LEU A 144 -14.31 8.38 7.87
N SER A 145 -14.24 9.60 7.32
CA SER A 145 -15.23 10.65 7.56
C SER A 145 -16.54 10.43 6.77
N GLU A 146 -16.44 9.98 5.53
CA GLU A 146 -17.59 9.80 4.62
C GLU A 146 -18.38 8.52 4.92
N GLU A 147 -17.72 7.39 5.17
CA GLU A 147 -18.37 6.10 5.38
C GLU A 147 -18.55 5.73 6.87
N GLY A 148 -17.93 6.48 7.77
CA GLY A 148 -17.95 6.22 9.21
C GLY A 148 -16.72 5.41 9.68
N ARG A 149 -16.06 5.91 10.74
CA ARG A 149 -14.79 5.38 11.25
C ARG A 149 -14.88 3.92 11.72
N ILE A 150 -15.89 3.63 12.52
CA ILE A 150 -16.12 2.27 13.05
C ILE A 150 -16.49 1.32 11.92
N LYS A 151 -17.35 1.74 10.98
CA LYS A 151 -17.76 0.93 9.83
C LYS A 151 -16.56 0.55 8.96
N ILE A 152 -15.67 1.50 8.68
CA ILE A 152 -14.45 1.23 7.90
C ILE A 152 -13.48 0.32 8.67
N ALA A 153 -13.30 0.54 9.98
CA ALA A 153 -12.46 -0.33 10.79
C ALA A 153 -12.97 -1.78 10.79
N LEU A 154 -14.28 -1.99 10.98
CA LEU A 154 -14.90 -3.31 10.90
C LEU A 154 -14.79 -3.93 9.50
N LYS A 155 -14.93 -3.12 8.43
CA LYS A 155 -14.71 -3.58 7.04
C LYS A 155 -13.28 -4.08 6.84
N TYR A 156 -12.27 -3.36 7.31
CA TYR A 156 -10.88 -3.82 7.22
C TYR A 156 -10.61 -5.08 8.04
N ILE A 157 -11.19 -5.20 9.23
CA ILE A 157 -11.11 -6.45 10.01
C ILE A 157 -11.76 -7.60 9.24
N ALA A 158 -12.93 -7.40 8.63
CA ALA A 158 -13.58 -8.42 7.82
C ALA A 158 -12.75 -8.83 6.60
N VAL A 159 -12.11 -7.86 5.91
CA VAL A 159 -11.15 -8.13 4.82
C VAL A 159 -9.99 -8.99 5.33
N GLU A 160 -9.41 -8.66 6.48
CA GLU A 160 -8.31 -9.42 7.07
C GLU A 160 -8.71 -10.86 7.41
N LEU A 161 -9.86 -11.04 8.05
CA LEU A 161 -10.38 -12.37 8.35
C LEU A 161 -10.64 -13.18 7.08
N HIS A 162 -11.17 -12.54 6.03
CA HIS A 162 -11.35 -13.18 4.73
C HIS A 162 -10.02 -13.64 4.14
N LEU A 163 -9.00 -12.77 4.13
CA LEU A 163 -7.67 -13.10 3.61
C LEU A 163 -6.99 -14.23 4.39
N LEU A 164 -7.24 -14.31 5.70
CA LEU A 164 -6.67 -15.37 6.56
C LEU A 164 -7.35 -16.72 6.37
N PHE A 165 -8.68 -16.76 6.25
CA PHE A 165 -9.45 -18.02 6.30
C PHE A 165 -9.97 -18.48 4.95
N ILE A 166 -10.20 -17.57 4.00
CA ILE A 166 -10.80 -17.84 2.69
C ILE A 166 -9.79 -17.64 1.57
N GLY A 167 -8.98 -16.56 1.66
CA GLY A 167 -7.95 -16.25 0.68
C GLY A 167 -8.22 -14.99 -0.12
N GLU A 168 -7.79 -14.95 -1.38
CA GLU A 168 -7.77 -13.78 -2.25
C GLU A 168 -9.16 -13.23 -2.58
N ILE A 169 -9.27 -11.90 -2.69
CA ILE A 169 -10.53 -11.20 -2.98
C ILE A 169 -10.55 -10.79 -4.45
N ARG A 170 -11.22 -11.60 -5.29
CA ARG A 170 -11.32 -11.39 -6.75
C ARG A 170 -12.61 -10.68 -7.18
N LYS A 171 -13.59 -10.52 -6.28
CA LYS A 171 -14.88 -9.86 -6.53
C LYS A 171 -15.17 -8.82 -5.46
N ASN A 172 -16.02 -7.85 -5.76
CA ASN A 172 -16.40 -6.80 -4.83
C ASN A 172 -17.41 -7.27 -3.76
N ILE A 173 -17.02 -8.24 -2.95
CA ILE A 173 -17.87 -8.81 -1.87
C ILE A 173 -18.05 -7.88 -0.67
N PHE A 174 -17.18 -6.86 -0.53
CA PHE A 174 -17.22 -5.89 0.57
C PHE A 174 -17.82 -4.54 0.14
N GLU A 175 -18.41 -4.43 -1.05
CA GLU A 175 -18.95 -3.17 -1.60
C GLU A 175 -17.95 -2.01 -1.49
N TYR A 176 -16.69 -2.31 -1.83
CA TYR A 176 -15.61 -1.33 -1.75
C TYR A 176 -15.64 -0.41 -2.97
N LYS A 177 -15.62 0.90 -2.72
CA LYS A 177 -15.61 1.92 -3.79
C LYS A 177 -14.20 2.49 -3.94
N PHE A 178 -13.59 2.28 -5.10
CA PHE A 178 -12.35 2.94 -5.50
C PHE A 178 -12.70 4.30 -6.10
N GLY A 179 -12.27 5.41 -5.49
CA GLY A 179 -12.39 6.76 -6.03
C GLY A 179 -13.82 7.15 -6.49
N ARG A 180 -14.05 8.46 -6.69
CA ARG A 180 -15.35 8.96 -7.19
C ARG A 180 -15.52 8.84 -8.71
N HIS A 181 -14.49 8.43 -9.45
CA HIS A 181 -14.44 8.50 -10.92
C HIS A 181 -14.61 7.16 -11.64
N PHE A 182 -14.67 6.05 -10.94
CA PHE A 182 -15.02 4.77 -11.55
C PHE A 182 -16.53 4.59 -11.52
N LYS A 183 -17.22 5.17 -12.53
CA LYS A 183 -18.53 4.65 -12.93
C LYS A 183 -18.24 3.36 -13.69
N SER A 184 -18.73 2.25 -13.14
CA SER A 184 -18.81 0.95 -13.81
C SER A 184 -19.64 1.05 -15.08
#